data_bbf49dffe137db15d305801a45b76445
#
_entry.id   bbf49dffe137db15d305801a45b76445
#
_cell.length_a   1.000
_cell.length_b   1.000
_cell.length_c   1.000
_cell.angle_alpha   90.00
_cell.angle_beta   90.00
_cell.angle_gamma   90.00
#
_symmetry.space_group_name_H-M   'P 1'
#
loop_
_entity.id
_entity.type
_entity.pdbx_description
1 polymer ?
#
loop_
_entity_poly.entity_id
_entity_poly.type
_entity_poly.pdbx_seq_one_letter_code
_entity_poly.pdbx_strand_id
1 'polypeptide(L)'
;VGAMSFTTMAASIKIKHDNTYDGQEKQTYKAYKILDVIKDDATKGNTTDATVGKPSSASGIAYSIDKDSKWLSVLQDENQLWLDCKLSADGTKYVVTLKNGVESKEATAKDMAAYFKSHIPENAEVIELTADTPKTVVGDGYYLITSTLGTNLILATSDINITEKNDYPKDDKKVETGSLTIGESATYYITVVVPQTIDTSKTITVHDILPDELEFNHDVKGFVADTQEDGINANTSVEQLKELKPY
;
A
#
# COMPACT_ATOMS: atom_id res chain seq x y z
N VAL A 1 20.25 0.02 45.66
CA VAL A 1 19.62 0.82 44.60
C VAL A 1 19.41 -0.13 43.43
N GLY A 2 18.20 -0.71 43.34
CA GLY A 2 17.86 -1.63 42.26
C GLY A 2 17.61 -0.84 41.00
N ALA A 3 18.36 -1.10 39.93
CA ALA A 3 18.04 -0.63 38.58
C ALA A 3 16.76 -1.35 38.11
N MET A 4 15.65 -0.60 38.03
CA MET A 4 14.48 -1.09 37.34
C MET A 4 14.78 -1.10 35.85
N SER A 5 14.97 -2.29 35.32
CA SER A 5 15.01 -2.50 33.85
C SER A 5 13.58 -2.36 33.33
N PHE A 6 13.30 -1.22 32.72
CA PHE A 6 12.08 -1.06 31.94
C PHE A 6 12.28 -1.79 30.62
N THR A 7 11.73 -2.97 30.49
CA THR A 7 11.52 -3.57 29.17
C THR A 7 10.45 -2.75 28.46
N THR A 8 10.88 -1.76 27.67
CA THR A 8 10.00 -1.17 26.67
C THR A 8 9.66 -2.30 25.70
N MET A 9 8.41 -2.72 25.68
CA MET A 9 7.96 -3.67 24.67
C MET A 9 8.09 -2.96 23.32
N ALA A 10 8.94 -3.51 22.46
CA ALA A 10 9.10 -2.98 21.11
C ALA A 10 7.79 -3.06 20.36
N ALA A 11 7.48 -2.03 19.58
CA ALA A 11 6.31 -2.02 18.74
C ALA A 11 6.31 -3.21 17.76
N SER A 12 5.13 -3.74 17.47
CA SER A 12 4.98 -4.80 16.50
C SER A 12 3.84 -4.50 15.52
N ILE A 13 3.95 -5.04 14.31
CA ILE A 13 2.96 -4.89 13.24
C ILE A 13 2.37 -6.25 12.92
N LYS A 14 1.06 -6.32 12.84
CA LYS A 14 0.31 -7.45 12.30
C LYS A 14 -0.53 -6.99 11.12
N ILE A 15 -0.33 -7.62 9.97
CA ILE A 15 -1.20 -7.47 8.81
C ILE A 15 -2.35 -8.48 8.94
N LYS A 16 -3.57 -8.01 8.72
CA LYS A 16 -4.77 -8.83 8.65
C LYS A 16 -5.38 -8.70 7.27
N HIS A 17 -5.73 -9.82 6.67
CA HIS A 17 -6.55 -9.83 5.48
C HIS A 17 -8.03 -9.58 5.85
N ASP A 18 -8.72 -8.87 4.98
CA ASP A 18 -10.18 -8.82 5.01
C ASP A 18 -10.69 -9.96 4.12
N ASN A 19 -11.33 -10.95 4.72
CA ASN A 19 -11.80 -12.15 4.02
C ASN A 19 -12.88 -11.87 2.95
N THR A 20 -13.28 -10.61 2.77
CA THR A 20 -14.19 -10.20 1.70
C THR A 20 -13.49 -10.05 0.34
N TYR A 21 -12.15 -10.10 0.31
CA TYR A 21 -11.33 -9.89 -0.90
C TYR A 21 -10.51 -11.15 -1.22
N ASP A 22 -10.62 -11.62 -2.44
CA ASP A 22 -9.88 -12.79 -2.93
C ASP A 22 -8.43 -12.43 -3.29
N GLY A 23 -7.51 -13.37 -3.16
CA GLY A 23 -6.12 -13.25 -3.63
C GLY A 23 -5.18 -12.47 -2.69
N GLN A 24 -5.66 -11.99 -1.55
CA GLN A 24 -4.82 -11.25 -0.57
C GLN A 24 -3.70 -12.12 0.01
N GLU A 25 -3.86 -13.43 0.06
CA GLU A 25 -2.89 -14.39 0.55
C GLU A 25 -1.58 -14.41 -0.26
N LYS A 26 -1.59 -13.89 -1.47
CA LYS A 26 -0.42 -13.82 -2.36
C LYS A 26 0.42 -12.56 -2.15
N GLN A 27 0.00 -11.68 -1.23
CA GLN A 27 0.67 -10.41 -1.03
C GLN A 27 1.90 -10.52 -0.14
N THR A 28 2.90 -9.75 -0.53
CA THR A 28 4.06 -9.47 0.31
C THR A 28 4.01 -8.04 0.80
N TYR A 29 4.31 -7.85 2.06
CA TYR A 29 4.33 -6.55 2.70
C TYR A 29 5.74 -6.23 3.16
N LYS A 30 6.16 -4.98 2.97
CA LYS A 30 7.46 -4.49 3.39
C LYS A 30 7.30 -3.26 4.25
N ALA A 31 8.03 -3.21 5.35
CA ALA A 31 8.11 -2.04 6.21
C ALA A 31 9.50 -1.41 6.10
N TYR A 32 9.54 -0.11 5.92
CA TYR A 32 10.75 0.70 5.91
C TYR A 32 10.66 1.72 7.03
N LYS A 33 11.59 1.68 7.97
CA LYS A 33 11.65 2.69 9.02
C LYS A 33 12.21 3.98 8.44
N ILE A 34 11.37 5.02 8.40
CA ILE A 34 11.76 6.34 7.88
C ILE A 34 12.32 7.20 9.00
N LEU A 35 11.63 7.23 10.17
CA LEU A 35 11.99 8.08 11.29
C LEU A 35 12.03 7.29 12.59
N ASP A 36 12.94 7.69 13.48
CA ASP A 36 12.91 7.34 14.87
C ASP A 36 11.87 8.17 15.61
N VAL A 37 11.32 7.58 16.66
CA VAL A 37 10.34 8.20 17.55
C VAL A 37 10.93 8.29 18.94
N ILE A 38 10.93 9.51 19.50
CA ILE A 38 11.29 9.79 20.88
C ILE A 38 9.98 10.04 21.63
N LYS A 39 9.70 9.20 22.63
CA LYS A 39 8.55 9.36 23.52
C LYS A 39 8.99 10.12 24.75
N ASP A 40 8.20 11.08 25.20
CA ASP A 40 8.34 11.64 26.54
C ASP A 40 7.80 10.62 27.55
N ASP A 41 8.60 10.30 28.57
CA ASP A 41 8.23 9.33 29.64
C ASP A 41 6.96 9.73 30.40
N ALA A 42 6.56 11.00 30.34
CA ALA A 42 5.33 11.50 30.95
C ALA A 42 4.04 11.08 30.23
N THR A 43 4.15 10.65 28.98
CA THR A 43 3.00 10.25 28.16
C THR A 43 2.93 8.73 28.01
N LYS A 44 2.56 8.01 29.06
CA LYS A 44 1.98 6.68 28.94
C LYS A 44 0.57 6.77 28.34
N GLY A 45 0.45 7.42 27.19
CA GLY A 45 -0.77 7.47 26.42
C GLY A 45 -0.96 6.13 25.74
N ASN A 46 -1.93 5.39 26.22
CA ASN A 46 -2.43 4.18 25.58
C ASN A 46 -3.15 4.57 24.28
N THR A 47 -2.42 4.83 23.22
CA THR A 47 -3.02 5.10 21.90
C THR A 47 -3.28 3.78 21.19
N THR A 48 -4.42 3.19 21.48
CA THR A 48 -4.95 2.00 20.80
C THR A 48 -5.43 2.29 19.37
N ASP A 49 -5.49 3.56 18.98
CA ASP A 49 -5.81 3.98 17.62
C ASP A 49 -4.53 4.37 16.86
N ALA A 50 -4.03 3.42 16.08
CA ALA A 50 -3.12 3.72 14.99
C ALA A 50 -3.88 4.51 13.93
N THR A 51 -3.95 5.81 14.07
CA THR A 51 -4.47 6.69 13.02
C THR A 51 -3.49 6.65 11.88
N VAL A 52 -3.82 5.89 10.85
CA VAL A 52 -3.07 5.81 9.61
C VAL A 52 -2.79 7.23 9.14
N GLY A 53 -1.51 7.55 8.98
CA GLY A 53 -1.07 8.73 8.24
C GLY A 53 -1.07 10.07 8.94
N LYS A 54 -1.22 10.17 10.25
CA LYS A 54 -1.00 11.46 10.92
C LYS A 54 0.38 11.50 11.57
N PRO A 55 1.32 12.34 11.10
CA PRO A 55 2.37 12.87 11.95
C PRO A 55 1.64 13.75 13.00
N SER A 56 1.31 13.16 14.13
CA SER A 56 0.58 13.87 15.17
C SER A 56 1.56 14.78 15.91
N SER A 57 1.17 16.03 16.05
CA SER A 57 1.66 16.91 17.11
C SER A 57 1.09 16.51 18.48
N ALA A 58 0.83 15.22 18.70
CA ALA A 58 0.42 14.70 19.99
C ALA A 58 1.57 15.03 20.96
N SER A 59 1.26 15.78 21.97
CA SER A 59 2.18 16.15 23.04
C SER A 59 2.94 14.91 23.53
N GLY A 60 4.26 14.93 23.46
CA GLY A 60 5.13 13.88 23.95
C GLY A 60 5.75 12.94 22.90
N ILE A 61 5.56 13.19 21.61
CA ILE A 61 6.25 12.44 20.53
C ILE A 61 7.06 13.41 19.66
N ALA A 62 8.36 13.17 19.56
CA ALA A 62 9.24 13.84 18.63
C ALA A 62 9.79 12.86 17.60
N TYR A 63 9.96 13.34 16.38
CA TYR A 63 10.54 12.55 15.28
C TYR A 63 11.97 12.97 15.03
N SER A 64 12.82 11.99 14.79
CA SER A 64 14.23 12.24 14.45
C SER A 64 14.72 11.25 13.41
N ILE A 65 15.85 11.59 12.79
CA ILE A 65 16.55 10.73 11.86
C ILE A 65 18.06 10.87 12.07
N ASP A 66 18.76 9.76 12.02
CA ASP A 66 20.22 9.75 12.12
C ASP A 66 20.86 10.37 10.87
N LYS A 67 22.03 11.01 11.04
CA LYS A 67 22.77 11.62 9.94
C LYS A 67 23.15 10.62 8.84
N ASP A 68 23.41 9.38 9.24
CA ASP A 68 23.84 8.31 8.34
C ASP A 68 22.67 7.52 7.74
N SER A 69 21.43 7.90 8.08
CA SER A 69 20.24 7.25 7.52
C SER A 69 20.16 7.46 6.02
N LYS A 70 19.88 6.38 5.29
CA LYS A 70 19.65 6.44 3.84
C LYS A 70 18.43 7.29 3.47
N TRP A 71 17.47 7.42 4.37
CA TRP A 71 16.29 8.24 4.18
C TRP A 71 16.52 9.73 4.32
N LEU A 72 17.66 10.15 4.91
CA LEU A 72 17.92 11.58 5.14
C LEU A 72 17.94 12.39 3.84
N SER A 73 18.55 11.87 2.78
CA SER A 73 18.59 12.54 1.48
C SER A 73 17.20 12.71 0.87
N VAL A 74 16.31 11.74 1.08
CA VAL A 74 14.91 11.81 0.62
C VAL A 74 14.12 12.85 1.41
N LEU A 75 14.37 12.94 2.72
CA LEU A 75 13.71 13.93 3.59
C LEU A 75 14.21 15.36 3.36
N GLN A 76 15.44 15.53 2.87
CA GLN A 76 16.04 16.81 2.54
C GLN A 76 15.90 17.20 1.07
N ASP A 77 15.26 16.36 0.26
CA ASP A 77 14.97 16.67 -1.14
C ASP A 77 14.06 17.93 -1.22
N GLU A 78 14.42 18.86 -2.08
CA GLU A 78 13.67 20.10 -2.28
C GLU A 78 12.27 19.87 -2.87
N ASN A 79 12.07 18.74 -3.56
CA ASN A 79 10.79 18.35 -4.17
C ASN A 79 9.79 17.75 -3.17
N GLN A 80 10.26 17.33 -1.98
CA GLN A 80 9.33 16.94 -0.94
C GLN A 80 8.72 18.17 -0.27
N LEU A 81 7.41 18.17 -0.10
CA LEU A 81 6.65 19.37 0.25
C LEU A 81 6.22 19.42 1.73
N TRP A 82 6.50 18.38 2.52
CA TRP A 82 5.83 18.18 3.80
C TRP A 82 6.70 18.30 5.04
N LEU A 83 7.98 17.92 4.98
CA LEU A 83 8.83 17.75 6.14
C LEU A 83 10.03 18.71 6.13
N ASP A 84 10.34 19.26 7.30
CA ASP A 84 11.56 19.98 7.57
C ASP A 84 12.49 19.13 8.44
N CYS A 85 13.79 19.13 8.12
CA CYS A 85 14.84 18.47 8.86
C CYS A 85 15.79 19.50 9.45
N LYS A 86 15.82 19.64 10.77
CA LYS A 86 16.70 20.57 11.47
C LYS A 86 17.69 19.81 12.33
N LEU A 87 18.98 20.11 12.18
CA LEU A 87 20.02 19.49 13.00
C LEU A 87 19.76 19.80 14.49
N SER A 88 19.82 18.76 15.31
CA SER A 88 19.68 18.87 16.77
C SER A 88 20.80 19.71 17.36
N ALA A 89 20.59 20.30 18.54
CA ALA A 89 21.57 21.18 19.19
C ALA A 89 22.90 20.48 19.51
N ASP A 90 22.86 19.17 19.79
CA ASP A 90 24.04 18.33 20.03
C ASP A 90 24.71 17.83 18.73
N GLY A 91 24.09 18.12 17.58
CA GLY A 91 24.61 17.77 16.27
C GLY A 91 24.61 16.28 15.96
N THR A 92 23.87 15.45 16.69
CA THR A 92 23.87 13.97 16.51
C THR A 92 22.82 13.48 15.53
N LYS A 93 21.64 14.11 15.52
CA LYS A 93 20.48 13.73 14.72
C LYS A 93 19.84 14.94 14.06
N TYR A 94 18.93 14.70 13.14
CA TYR A 94 18.00 15.69 12.64
C TYR A 94 16.65 15.52 13.32
N VAL A 95 16.09 16.60 13.85
CA VAL A 95 14.70 16.67 14.30
C VAL A 95 13.84 16.92 13.08
N VAL A 96 12.77 16.15 12.93
CA VAL A 96 11.88 16.21 11.77
C VAL A 96 10.52 16.75 12.20
N THR A 97 10.04 17.75 11.49
CA THR A 97 8.74 18.40 11.74
C THR A 97 7.99 18.60 10.43
N LEU A 98 6.68 18.85 10.50
CA LEU A 98 5.95 19.31 9.32
C LEU A 98 6.42 20.74 8.94
N LYS A 99 6.53 20.99 7.65
CA LYS A 99 6.77 22.35 7.11
C LYS A 99 5.61 23.27 7.53
N ASN A 100 5.93 24.56 7.67
CA ASN A 100 4.90 25.56 8.01
C ASN A 100 3.77 25.57 6.97
N GLY A 101 2.52 25.54 7.45
CA GLY A 101 1.34 25.50 6.58
C GLY A 101 0.93 24.10 6.11
N VAL A 102 1.72 23.06 6.38
CA VAL A 102 1.33 21.69 6.10
C VAL A 102 0.44 21.16 7.22
N GLU A 103 -0.76 20.77 6.85
CA GLU A 103 -1.72 20.18 7.79
C GLU A 103 -1.50 18.68 7.96
N SER A 104 -1.59 18.21 9.21
CA SER A 104 -1.59 16.78 9.54
C SER A 104 -2.97 16.18 9.26
N LYS A 105 -3.16 15.68 8.03
CA LYS A 105 -4.42 15.05 7.60
C LYS A 105 -4.15 13.83 6.71
N GLU A 106 -5.17 13.02 6.52
CA GLU A 106 -5.09 11.77 5.76
C GLU A 106 -4.59 11.98 4.32
N ALA A 107 -5.10 12.99 3.62
CA ALA A 107 -4.66 13.32 2.26
C ALA A 107 -3.16 13.62 2.21
N THR A 108 -2.65 14.45 3.13
CA THR A 108 -1.21 14.75 3.25
C THR A 108 -0.40 13.48 3.47
N ALA A 109 -0.86 12.59 4.33
CA ALA A 109 -0.17 11.34 4.61
C ALA A 109 -0.17 10.39 3.40
N LYS A 110 -1.25 10.36 2.63
CA LYS A 110 -1.34 9.59 1.39
C LYS A 110 -0.34 10.08 0.34
N ASP A 111 -0.26 11.39 0.15
CA ASP A 111 0.68 12.01 -0.79
C ASP A 111 2.13 11.77 -0.36
N MET A 112 2.44 11.91 0.92
CA MET A 112 3.75 11.56 1.50
C MET A 112 4.09 10.09 1.28
N ALA A 113 3.14 9.18 1.51
CA ALA A 113 3.34 7.75 1.31
C ALA A 113 3.68 7.43 -0.14
N ALA A 114 2.98 8.04 -1.09
CA ALA A 114 3.22 7.87 -2.53
C ALA A 114 4.62 8.39 -2.91
N TYR A 115 4.99 9.57 -2.41
CA TYR A 115 6.31 10.15 -2.64
C TYR A 115 7.42 9.24 -2.09
N PHE A 116 7.33 8.82 -0.83
CA PHE A 116 8.34 7.95 -0.23
C PHE A 116 8.43 6.59 -0.91
N LYS A 117 7.31 6.03 -1.38
CA LYS A 117 7.32 4.80 -2.16
C LYS A 117 8.14 4.93 -3.45
N SER A 118 8.02 6.06 -4.15
CA SER A 118 8.76 6.31 -5.39
C SER A 118 10.24 6.68 -5.16
N HIS A 119 10.62 7.01 -3.92
CA HIS A 119 11.97 7.44 -3.53
C HIS A 119 12.61 6.52 -2.46
N ILE A 120 12.22 5.25 -2.41
CA ILE A 120 12.85 4.30 -1.49
C ILE A 120 14.35 4.26 -1.81
N PRO A 121 15.23 4.57 -0.83
CA PRO A 121 16.66 4.56 -1.08
C PRO A 121 17.16 3.20 -1.50
N GLU A 122 18.12 3.16 -2.41
CA GLU A 122 18.85 1.95 -2.71
C GLU A 122 19.53 1.43 -1.44
N ASN A 123 19.35 0.15 -1.14
CA ASN A 123 19.83 -0.48 0.10
C ASN A 123 19.20 0.08 1.40
N ALA A 124 17.98 0.62 1.36
CA ALA A 124 17.21 0.88 2.56
C ALA A 124 16.95 -0.42 3.32
N GLU A 125 17.07 -0.38 4.64
CA GLU A 125 16.67 -1.52 5.48
C GLU A 125 15.20 -1.83 5.28
N VAL A 126 14.89 -3.10 5.04
CA VAL A 126 13.55 -3.60 4.83
C VAL A 126 13.21 -4.67 5.86
N ILE A 127 12.02 -4.57 6.43
CA ILE A 127 11.43 -5.61 7.30
C ILE A 127 10.30 -6.23 6.50
N GLU A 128 10.40 -7.52 6.22
CA GLU A 128 9.31 -8.25 5.58
C GLU A 128 8.23 -8.56 6.61
N LEU A 129 6.99 -8.24 6.26
CA LEU A 129 5.81 -8.49 7.08
C LEU A 129 5.01 -9.61 6.43
N THR A 130 4.52 -10.51 7.26
CA THR A 130 3.68 -11.63 6.81
C THR A 130 2.27 -11.44 7.34
N ALA A 131 1.27 -11.61 6.48
CA ALA A 131 -0.11 -11.51 6.89
C ALA A 131 -0.54 -12.72 7.73
N ASP A 132 -1.53 -12.49 8.58
CA ASP A 132 -2.19 -13.49 9.43
C ASP A 132 -1.28 -14.33 10.34
N THR A 133 0.00 -14.05 10.34
CA THR A 133 1.00 -14.69 11.20
C THR A 133 1.16 -13.93 12.53
N PRO A 134 1.97 -14.44 13.45
CA PRO A 134 2.37 -13.67 14.61
C PRO A 134 2.90 -12.30 14.24
N LYS A 135 2.67 -11.31 15.10
CA LYS A 135 3.14 -9.95 14.90
C LYS A 135 4.65 -9.91 14.62
N THR A 136 5.05 -9.12 13.65
CA THR A 136 6.47 -8.85 13.40
C THR A 136 6.92 -7.70 14.29
N VAL A 137 7.94 -7.92 15.10
CA VAL A 137 8.54 -6.88 15.95
C VAL A 137 9.33 -5.91 15.07
N VAL A 138 8.97 -4.63 15.09
CA VAL A 138 9.58 -3.60 14.25
C VAL A 138 10.30 -2.51 15.06
N GLY A 139 10.04 -2.43 16.36
CA GLY A 139 10.50 -1.32 17.20
C GLY A 139 9.67 -0.04 17.02
N ASP A 140 9.93 0.95 17.87
CA ASP A 140 9.28 2.24 17.80
C ASP A 140 9.79 3.03 16.58
N GLY A 141 8.90 3.63 15.81
CA GLY A 141 9.28 4.38 14.61
C GLY A 141 8.11 4.84 13.76
N TYR A 142 8.42 5.61 12.75
CA TYR A 142 7.50 6.00 11.68
C TYR A 142 7.86 5.20 10.43
N TYR A 143 6.93 4.41 9.94
CA TYR A 143 7.17 3.41 8.92
C TYR A 143 6.39 3.68 7.64
N LEU A 144 7.05 3.47 6.51
CA LEU A 144 6.40 3.26 5.22
C LEU A 144 6.09 1.77 5.09
N ILE A 145 4.82 1.43 4.96
CA ILE A 145 4.39 0.06 4.65
C ILE A 145 4.01 0.02 3.18
N THR A 146 4.59 -0.91 2.45
CA THR A 146 4.28 -1.12 1.03
C THR A 146 3.78 -2.53 0.78
N SER A 147 2.85 -2.64 -0.13
CA SER A 147 2.45 -3.90 -0.76
C SER A 147 2.41 -3.71 -2.27
N THR A 148 2.12 -4.76 -3.02
CA THR A 148 1.87 -4.63 -4.46
C THR A 148 0.63 -3.81 -4.79
N LEU A 149 -0.28 -3.64 -3.83
CA LEU A 149 -1.56 -2.96 -4.02
C LEU A 149 -1.62 -1.57 -3.42
N GLY A 150 -0.75 -1.24 -2.47
CA GLY A 150 -0.87 0.03 -1.78
C GLY A 150 0.33 0.42 -0.96
N THR A 151 0.22 1.59 -0.34
CA THR A 151 1.26 2.17 0.49
C THR A 151 0.62 2.96 1.61
N ASN A 152 1.14 2.80 2.82
CA ASN A 152 0.69 3.53 4.00
C ASN A 152 1.86 4.02 4.84
N LEU A 153 1.67 5.14 5.52
CA LEU A 153 2.56 5.60 6.59
C LEU A 153 1.91 5.31 7.94
N ILE A 154 2.68 4.73 8.83
CA ILE A 154 2.20 4.41 10.17
C ILE A 154 3.19 4.83 11.24
N LEU A 155 2.66 5.26 12.38
CA LEU A 155 3.40 5.46 13.60
C LEU A 155 3.31 4.20 14.47
N ALA A 156 4.41 3.47 14.62
CA ALA A 156 4.50 2.30 15.46
C ALA A 156 5.14 2.68 16.81
N THR A 157 4.34 2.76 17.86
CA THR A 157 4.78 2.99 19.25
C THR A 157 4.22 1.97 20.23
N SER A 158 3.44 1.03 19.71
CA SER A 158 2.82 -0.11 20.38
C SER A 158 2.46 -1.16 19.32
N ASP A 159 1.81 -2.21 19.72
CA ASP A 159 1.26 -3.21 18.81
C ASP A 159 0.21 -2.61 17.85
N ILE A 160 0.39 -2.79 16.56
CA ILE A 160 -0.49 -2.27 15.53
C ILE A 160 -1.07 -3.42 14.71
N ASN A 161 -2.36 -3.33 14.40
CA ASN A 161 -3.02 -4.17 13.42
C ASN A 161 -3.35 -3.32 12.19
N ILE A 162 -2.88 -3.76 11.04
CA ILE A 162 -3.21 -3.15 9.74
C ILE A 162 -4.15 -4.12 9.04
N THR A 163 -5.33 -3.64 8.66
CA THR A 163 -6.25 -4.45 7.85
C THR A 163 -6.08 -4.07 6.39
N GLU A 164 -5.72 -5.04 5.56
CA GLU A 164 -5.69 -4.84 4.11
C GLU A 164 -7.12 -4.74 3.59
N LYS A 165 -7.42 -3.63 2.93
CA LYS A 165 -8.74 -3.33 2.37
C LYS A 165 -8.69 -3.10 0.86
N ASN A 166 -7.54 -3.32 0.25
CA ASN A 166 -7.41 -3.13 -1.18
C ASN A 166 -7.94 -4.34 -1.92
N ASP A 167 -8.71 -4.06 -2.95
CA ASP A 167 -9.15 -5.06 -3.91
C ASP A 167 -8.01 -5.47 -4.84
N TYR A 168 -8.08 -6.70 -5.31
CA TYR A 168 -7.26 -7.20 -6.40
C TYR A 168 -7.95 -7.00 -7.72
N PRO A 169 -7.20 -6.90 -8.82
CA PRO A 169 -7.78 -7.08 -10.13
C PRO A 169 -8.53 -8.41 -10.17
N LYS A 170 -9.78 -8.37 -10.59
CA LYS A 170 -10.62 -9.56 -10.77
C LYS A 170 -10.84 -9.73 -12.25
N ASP A 171 -10.73 -10.96 -12.70
CA ASP A 171 -11.03 -11.33 -14.07
C ASP A 171 -12.23 -12.27 -14.11
N ASP A 172 -12.96 -12.19 -15.20
CA ASP A 172 -14.03 -13.11 -15.53
C ASP A 172 -13.98 -13.39 -17.04
N LYS A 173 -14.23 -14.63 -17.42
CA LYS A 173 -14.23 -15.07 -18.81
C LYS A 173 -15.59 -15.66 -19.16
N LYS A 174 -16.24 -15.08 -20.15
CA LYS A 174 -17.52 -15.54 -20.67
C LYS A 174 -17.40 -15.88 -22.14
N VAL A 175 -18.14 -16.89 -22.57
CA VAL A 175 -18.25 -17.25 -23.98
C VAL A 175 -19.61 -16.84 -24.52
N GLU A 176 -19.65 -16.37 -25.76
CA GLU A 176 -20.89 -15.93 -26.40
C GLU A 176 -21.88 -17.09 -26.65
N THR A 177 -21.34 -18.25 -26.99
CA THR A 177 -22.16 -19.47 -27.29
C THR A 177 -21.70 -20.63 -26.46
N GLY A 178 -22.64 -21.34 -25.85
CA GLY A 178 -22.35 -22.44 -24.93
C GLY A 178 -21.98 -23.78 -25.60
N SER A 179 -22.14 -23.94 -26.92
CA SER A 179 -21.73 -25.13 -27.68
C SER A 179 -21.33 -24.74 -29.10
N LEU A 180 -20.30 -25.37 -29.59
CA LEU A 180 -19.75 -25.15 -30.93
C LEU A 180 -19.62 -26.47 -31.67
N THR A 181 -19.82 -26.39 -33.00
CA THR A 181 -19.53 -27.49 -33.92
C THR A 181 -18.14 -27.31 -34.49
N ILE A 182 -17.48 -28.35 -34.93
CA ILE A 182 -16.17 -28.29 -35.58
C ILE A 182 -16.20 -27.30 -36.75
N GLY A 183 -15.30 -26.34 -36.71
CA GLY A 183 -15.17 -25.29 -37.73
C GLY A 183 -15.92 -24.00 -37.40
N GLU A 184 -16.68 -23.92 -36.30
CA GLU A 184 -17.30 -22.69 -35.83
C GLU A 184 -16.34 -21.89 -34.94
N SER A 185 -16.56 -20.58 -34.88
CA SER A 185 -15.77 -19.66 -34.06
C SER A 185 -16.51 -19.31 -32.77
N ALA A 186 -15.77 -19.27 -31.67
CA ALA A 186 -16.27 -18.76 -30.39
C ALA A 186 -15.72 -17.36 -30.13
N THR A 187 -16.58 -16.47 -29.65
CA THR A 187 -16.16 -15.18 -29.10
C THR A 187 -16.13 -15.26 -27.59
N TYR A 188 -14.98 -14.94 -26.99
CA TYR A 188 -14.80 -14.84 -25.56
C TYR A 188 -14.72 -13.38 -25.12
N TYR A 189 -15.34 -13.08 -24.00
CA TYR A 189 -15.27 -11.80 -23.32
C TYR A 189 -14.48 -11.99 -22.04
N ILE A 190 -13.34 -11.32 -21.94
CA ILE A 190 -12.51 -11.32 -20.74
C ILE A 190 -12.66 -9.94 -20.10
N THR A 191 -13.29 -9.90 -18.93
CA THR A 191 -13.49 -8.68 -18.16
C THR A 191 -12.44 -8.62 -17.07
N VAL A 192 -11.66 -7.54 -17.01
CA VAL A 192 -10.71 -7.29 -15.93
C VAL A 192 -11.15 -6.06 -15.16
N VAL A 193 -11.54 -6.26 -13.91
CA VAL A 193 -11.88 -5.16 -13.00
C VAL A 193 -10.61 -4.68 -12.31
N VAL A 194 -10.24 -3.42 -12.58
CA VAL A 194 -9.05 -2.79 -12.01
C VAL A 194 -9.46 -1.93 -10.82
N PRO A 195 -8.99 -2.25 -9.59
CA PRO A 195 -9.29 -1.43 -8.42
C PRO A 195 -8.71 -0.03 -8.53
N GLN A 196 -9.42 0.98 -7.99
CA GLN A 196 -8.94 2.37 -7.95
C GLN A 196 -7.64 2.55 -7.15
N THR A 197 -7.34 1.61 -6.26
CA THR A 197 -6.15 1.64 -5.40
C THR A 197 -4.91 1.07 -6.05
N ILE A 198 -5.02 0.53 -7.26
CA ILE A 198 -3.89 -0.09 -7.95
C ILE A 198 -2.82 0.93 -8.32
N ASP A 199 -1.58 0.51 -8.28
CA ASP A 199 -0.45 1.32 -8.73
C ASP A 199 -0.47 1.43 -10.26
N THR A 200 -0.87 2.61 -10.77
CA THR A 200 -0.98 2.87 -12.21
C THR A 200 0.35 2.81 -12.97
N SER A 201 1.49 2.75 -12.26
CA SER A 201 2.80 2.50 -12.89
C SER A 201 3.03 1.04 -13.26
N LYS A 202 2.14 0.13 -12.84
CA LYS A 202 2.24 -1.31 -13.10
C LYS A 202 1.39 -1.70 -14.30
N THR A 203 1.90 -2.66 -15.05
CA THR A 203 1.17 -3.27 -16.16
C THR A 203 0.37 -4.46 -15.64
N ILE A 204 -0.90 -4.51 -16.00
CA ILE A 204 -1.73 -5.71 -15.82
C ILE A 204 -1.57 -6.56 -17.09
N THR A 205 -1.15 -7.79 -16.90
CA THR A 205 -1.07 -8.76 -18.00
C THR A 205 -2.13 -9.82 -17.80
N VAL A 206 -2.96 -10.00 -18.81
CA VAL A 206 -3.97 -11.06 -18.85
C VAL A 206 -3.39 -12.22 -19.67
N HIS A 207 -3.36 -13.40 -19.09
CA HIS A 207 -2.96 -14.62 -19.75
C HIS A 207 -4.21 -15.49 -19.96
N ASP A 208 -4.55 -15.75 -21.21
CA ASP A 208 -5.61 -16.68 -21.57
C ASP A 208 -5.00 -17.93 -22.20
N ILE A 209 -5.34 -19.08 -21.64
CA ILE A 209 -4.90 -20.39 -22.13
C ILE A 209 -6.08 -21.04 -22.80
N LEU A 210 -5.96 -21.24 -24.10
CA LEU A 210 -6.95 -21.97 -24.87
C LEU A 210 -6.68 -23.48 -24.77
N PRO A 211 -7.74 -24.30 -24.71
CA PRO A 211 -7.57 -25.75 -24.86
C PRO A 211 -7.09 -26.12 -26.27
N ASP A 212 -6.49 -27.30 -26.39
CA ASP A 212 -5.86 -27.77 -27.63
C ASP A 212 -6.81 -27.86 -28.84
N GLU A 213 -8.14 -27.91 -28.56
CA GLU A 213 -9.17 -27.99 -29.57
C GLU A 213 -9.55 -26.63 -30.18
N LEU A 214 -8.99 -25.52 -29.64
CA LEU A 214 -9.28 -24.18 -30.12
C LEU A 214 -8.02 -23.52 -30.71
N GLU A 215 -8.19 -22.89 -31.87
CA GLU A 215 -7.15 -22.08 -32.49
C GLU A 215 -7.46 -20.59 -32.30
N PHE A 216 -6.45 -19.80 -31.97
CA PHE A 216 -6.59 -18.36 -31.78
C PHE A 216 -6.61 -17.62 -33.11
N ASN A 217 -7.69 -16.93 -33.41
CA ASN A 217 -7.90 -16.20 -34.66
C ASN A 217 -7.14 -14.86 -34.75
N HIS A 218 -6.39 -14.47 -33.73
CA HIS A 218 -5.68 -13.19 -33.64
C HIS A 218 -6.60 -11.96 -33.74
N ASP A 219 -7.87 -12.11 -33.41
CA ASP A 219 -8.90 -11.04 -33.46
C ASP A 219 -9.23 -10.60 -32.02
N VAL A 220 -8.38 -9.69 -31.49
CA VAL A 220 -8.56 -9.13 -30.13
C VAL A 220 -9.00 -7.68 -30.25
N LYS A 221 -10.07 -7.33 -29.51
CA LYS A 221 -10.53 -5.95 -29.35
C LYS A 221 -10.51 -5.60 -27.87
N GLY A 222 -9.92 -4.46 -27.53
CA GLY A 222 -9.88 -3.94 -26.18
C GLY A 222 -10.95 -2.85 -25.98
N PHE A 223 -11.54 -2.84 -24.80
CA PHE A 223 -12.51 -1.83 -24.38
C PHE A 223 -12.11 -1.34 -22.99
N VAL A 224 -12.36 -0.08 -22.70
CA VAL A 224 -12.23 0.49 -21.38
C VAL A 224 -13.59 1.01 -20.97
N ALA A 225 -14.06 0.62 -19.80
CA ALA A 225 -15.34 1.04 -19.26
C ALA A 225 -15.17 1.52 -17.81
N ASP A 226 -15.91 2.54 -17.42
CA ASP A 226 -16.01 2.97 -16.03
C ASP A 226 -17.13 2.19 -15.34
N THR A 227 -16.80 1.56 -14.20
CA THR A 227 -17.79 0.76 -13.46
C THR A 227 -18.94 1.60 -12.90
N GLN A 228 -18.73 2.89 -12.66
CA GLN A 228 -19.77 3.79 -12.14
C GLN A 228 -20.59 4.43 -13.26
N GLU A 229 -19.95 4.80 -14.38
CA GLU A 229 -20.63 5.45 -15.51
C GLU A 229 -21.27 4.43 -16.46
N ASP A 230 -20.58 3.35 -16.77
CA ASP A 230 -21.02 2.36 -17.76
C ASP A 230 -21.76 1.16 -17.13
N GLY A 231 -21.68 1.03 -15.80
CA GLY A 231 -22.29 -0.11 -15.07
C GLY A 231 -21.64 -1.47 -15.35
N ILE A 232 -20.46 -1.48 -15.95
CA ILE A 232 -19.72 -2.70 -16.31
C ILE A 232 -18.94 -3.22 -15.10
N ASN A 233 -19.11 -4.50 -14.80
CA ASN A 233 -18.42 -5.19 -13.70
C ASN A 233 -18.24 -6.68 -14.02
N ALA A 234 -17.62 -7.44 -13.14
CA ALA A 234 -17.37 -8.87 -13.33
C ALA A 234 -18.65 -9.72 -13.58
N ASN A 235 -19.82 -9.23 -13.19
CA ASN A 235 -21.10 -9.93 -13.39
C ASN A 235 -21.86 -9.46 -14.64
N THR A 236 -21.31 -8.52 -15.41
CA THR A 236 -21.95 -7.98 -16.61
C THR A 236 -22.23 -9.08 -17.62
N SER A 237 -23.43 -9.11 -18.17
CA SER A 237 -23.84 -10.14 -19.13
C SER A 237 -23.12 -9.99 -20.48
N VAL A 238 -23.07 -11.08 -21.26
CA VAL A 238 -22.48 -11.06 -22.61
C VAL A 238 -23.23 -10.06 -23.50
N GLU A 239 -24.54 -9.97 -23.38
CA GLU A 239 -25.37 -9.05 -24.15
C GLU A 239 -24.98 -7.59 -23.91
N GLN A 240 -24.73 -7.21 -22.66
CA GLN A 240 -24.28 -5.88 -22.29
C GLN A 240 -22.85 -5.60 -22.78
N LEU A 241 -21.94 -6.60 -22.70
CA LEU A 241 -20.58 -6.46 -23.21
C LEU A 241 -20.52 -6.25 -24.74
N LYS A 242 -21.45 -6.84 -25.49
CA LYS A 242 -21.56 -6.65 -26.95
C LYS A 242 -21.90 -5.21 -27.36
N GLU A 243 -22.55 -4.46 -26.47
CA GLU A 243 -22.98 -3.09 -26.76
C GLU A 243 -21.84 -2.07 -26.55
N LEU A 244 -20.73 -2.49 -25.94
CA LEU A 244 -19.57 -1.62 -25.75
C LEU A 244 -18.94 -1.26 -27.10
N LYS A 245 -18.57 0.00 -27.23
CA LYS A 245 -17.84 0.49 -28.42
C LYS A 245 -16.34 0.33 -28.21
N PRO A 246 -15.59 -0.14 -29.23
CA PRO A 246 -14.13 -0.19 -29.16
C PRO A 246 -13.56 1.21 -28.90
N TYR A 247 -12.49 1.23 -28.12
CA TYR A 247 -11.71 2.44 -27.82
C TYR A 247 -10.83 2.77 -29.02
#